data_3cade5737dec327749995b64196e6973
#
_entry.id   3cade5737dec327749995b64196e6973
#
_cell.length_a   1.000
_cell.length_b   1.000
_cell.length_c   1.000
_cell.angle_alpha   90.00
_cell.angle_beta   90.00
_cell.angle_gamma   90.00
#
_symmetry.space_group_name_H-M   'P 1'
#
loop_
_entity.id
_entity.type
_entity.pdbx_description
1 polymer ?
#
loop_
_entity_poly.entity_id
_entity_poly.type
_entity_poly.pdbx_seq_one_letter_code
_entity_poly.pdbx_strand_id
1 'polypeptide(L)'
;MIIDVHGHLGPWFFWPSAGTTADNISAMDAAGIDIQLVSSVEAVNYDPHAGNHSLVQAIVGQPRLKGLFVIDPRDLTSAEHQLAELLPTGLFVGVKIHTHYSATPAGSPAMADALRLCASANLPALVHTWGHEILDLATTVESVNGARAIAGHMGGPDWHLAPEAVARSERLWIEPCYSRPDAGRIRWVLDRIDPRRMLFGSDSTLIDPGFALGSFQAARLTADEERLIMHENAQSLFSL
;
A
#
# COMPACT_ATOMS: atom_id res chain seq x y z
N MET A 1 10.71 -14.50 6.80
CA MET A 1 9.33 -13.99 6.67
C MET A 1 9.31 -12.88 5.65
N ILE A 2 8.28 -12.85 4.79
CA ILE A 2 8.04 -11.77 3.83
C ILE A 2 6.60 -11.29 3.99
N ILE A 3 6.41 -9.98 4.20
CA ILE A 3 5.11 -9.33 4.27
C ILE A 3 4.99 -8.36 3.10
N ASP A 4 4.07 -8.65 2.19
CA ASP A 4 3.75 -7.82 1.03
C ASP A 4 2.65 -6.82 1.41
N VAL A 5 2.97 -5.53 1.44
CA VAL A 5 2.03 -4.49 1.88
C VAL A 5 1.16 -3.94 0.75
N HIS A 6 1.33 -4.42 -0.49
CA HIS A 6 0.61 -3.90 -1.64
C HIS A 6 0.14 -5.03 -2.56
N GLY A 7 -1.02 -5.56 -2.25
CA GLY A 7 -1.72 -6.55 -3.06
C GLY A 7 -3.14 -6.10 -3.39
N HIS A 8 -3.72 -6.79 -4.37
CA HIS A 8 -5.09 -6.58 -4.81
C HIS A 8 -5.82 -7.91 -4.93
N LEU A 9 -7.13 -7.89 -4.70
CA LEU A 9 -8.00 -9.03 -4.84
C LEU A 9 -9.20 -8.67 -5.70
N GLY A 10 -9.47 -9.49 -6.71
CA GLY A 10 -10.51 -9.27 -7.71
C GLY A 10 -9.95 -9.02 -9.11
N PRO A 11 -10.80 -9.21 -10.16
CA PRO A 11 -10.38 -9.03 -11.53
C PRO A 11 -10.23 -7.55 -11.87
N TRP A 12 -9.16 -7.22 -12.59
CA TRP A 12 -9.00 -5.90 -13.20
C TRP A 12 -9.91 -5.78 -14.44
N PHE A 13 -10.23 -4.54 -14.82
CA PHE A 13 -11.03 -4.24 -16.02
C PHE A 13 -10.25 -4.43 -17.34
N PHE A 14 -9.00 -4.83 -17.26
CA PHE A 14 -8.12 -5.14 -18.38
C PHE A 14 -7.48 -6.52 -18.18
N TRP A 15 -6.84 -7.06 -19.21
CA TRP A 15 -6.12 -8.33 -19.15
C TRP A 15 -4.75 -8.19 -18.44
N PRO A 16 -4.36 -9.17 -17.59
CA PRO A 16 -5.05 -10.42 -17.25
C PRO A 16 -6.11 -10.22 -16.16
N SER A 17 -7.21 -10.98 -16.24
CA SER A 17 -8.23 -11.01 -15.19
C SER A 17 -7.90 -12.09 -14.17
N ALA A 18 -6.82 -11.93 -13.43
CA ALA A 18 -6.48 -12.74 -12.26
C ALA A 18 -6.96 -12.03 -10.99
N GLY A 19 -6.99 -12.72 -9.88
CA GLY A 19 -7.23 -12.07 -8.58
C GLY A 19 -8.29 -12.73 -7.72
N THR A 20 -8.55 -14.03 -7.92
CA THR A 20 -9.27 -14.81 -6.91
C THR A 20 -8.36 -14.99 -5.68
N THR A 21 -8.97 -15.30 -4.54
CA THR A 21 -8.21 -15.67 -3.31
C THR A 21 -7.21 -16.80 -3.59
N ALA A 22 -7.58 -17.78 -4.42
CA ALA A 22 -6.69 -18.88 -4.80
C ALA A 22 -5.50 -18.40 -5.66
N ASP A 23 -5.72 -17.44 -6.56
CA ASP A 23 -4.64 -16.85 -7.37
C ASP A 23 -3.64 -16.11 -6.49
N ASN A 24 -4.13 -15.29 -5.54
CA ASN A 24 -3.28 -14.60 -4.58
C ASN A 24 -2.44 -15.57 -3.75
N ILE A 25 -3.06 -16.59 -3.15
CA ILE A 25 -2.36 -17.60 -2.36
C ILE A 25 -1.31 -18.35 -3.22
N SER A 26 -1.67 -18.71 -4.45
CA SER A 26 -0.73 -19.38 -5.37
C SER A 26 0.48 -18.49 -5.72
N ALA A 27 0.25 -17.21 -5.97
CA ALA A 27 1.32 -16.25 -6.24
C ALA A 27 2.21 -16.03 -4.99
N MET A 28 1.61 -15.95 -3.81
CA MET A 28 2.33 -15.87 -2.54
C MET A 28 3.21 -17.10 -2.31
N ASP A 29 2.68 -18.31 -2.55
CA ASP A 29 3.41 -19.57 -2.40
C ASP A 29 4.62 -19.63 -3.35
N ALA A 30 4.42 -19.26 -4.61
CA ALA A 30 5.48 -19.23 -5.61
C ALA A 30 6.59 -18.21 -5.27
N ALA A 31 6.24 -17.13 -4.61
CA ALA A 31 7.16 -16.04 -4.22
C ALA A 31 7.70 -16.18 -2.78
N GLY A 32 7.22 -17.14 -1.99
CA GLY A 32 7.61 -17.29 -0.58
C GLY A 32 7.09 -16.17 0.32
N ILE A 33 5.96 -15.52 -0.03
CA ILE A 33 5.33 -14.48 0.76
C ILE A 33 4.47 -15.10 1.86
N ASP A 34 4.70 -14.72 3.11
CA ASP A 34 3.98 -15.26 4.25
C ASP A 34 2.64 -14.57 4.51
N ILE A 35 2.61 -13.24 4.39
CA ILE A 35 1.42 -12.39 4.60
C ILE A 35 1.33 -11.39 3.44
N GLN A 36 0.12 -11.16 2.93
CA GLN A 36 -0.16 -10.13 1.94
C GLN A 36 -1.30 -9.23 2.42
N LEU A 37 -1.09 -7.92 2.30
CA LEU A 37 -2.13 -6.93 2.53
C LEU A 37 -2.81 -6.64 1.18
N VAL A 38 -4.14 -6.85 1.12
CA VAL A 38 -4.90 -6.78 -0.13
C VAL A 38 -6.03 -5.76 -0.06
N SER A 39 -6.21 -5.00 -1.12
CA SER A 39 -7.38 -4.17 -1.36
C SER A 39 -8.27 -4.78 -2.45
N SER A 40 -9.58 -4.55 -2.37
CA SER A 40 -10.50 -4.99 -3.43
C SER A 40 -10.31 -4.15 -4.70
N VAL A 41 -10.13 -4.81 -5.84
CA VAL A 41 -10.11 -4.15 -7.16
C VAL A 41 -11.46 -3.48 -7.46
N GLU A 42 -12.57 -4.11 -7.08
CA GLU A 42 -13.91 -3.54 -7.18
C GLU A 42 -14.01 -2.23 -6.39
N ALA A 43 -13.50 -2.23 -5.13
CA ALA A 43 -13.52 -1.04 -4.30
C ALA A 43 -12.66 0.10 -4.86
N VAL A 44 -11.49 -0.23 -5.42
CA VAL A 44 -10.56 0.76 -5.99
C VAL A 44 -11.10 1.40 -7.25
N ASN A 45 -11.77 0.62 -8.11
CA ASN A 45 -12.15 1.05 -9.47
C ASN A 45 -13.58 1.52 -9.60
N TYR A 46 -14.52 0.99 -8.80
CA TYR A 46 -15.95 1.12 -9.06
C TYR A 46 -16.77 1.54 -7.85
N ASP A 47 -16.78 0.72 -6.81
CA ASP A 47 -17.66 0.88 -5.66
C ASP A 47 -16.95 0.48 -4.36
N PRO A 48 -16.43 1.45 -3.60
CA PRO A 48 -15.77 1.17 -2.33
C PRO A 48 -16.66 0.42 -1.34
N HIS A 49 -17.98 0.72 -1.33
CA HIS A 49 -18.90 0.07 -0.41
C HIS A 49 -19.05 -1.42 -0.73
N ALA A 50 -19.41 -1.76 -1.96
CA ALA A 50 -19.57 -3.15 -2.38
C ALA A 50 -18.23 -3.91 -2.28
N GLY A 51 -17.13 -3.31 -2.77
CA GLY A 51 -15.85 -3.97 -2.81
C GLY A 51 -15.21 -4.22 -1.45
N ASN A 52 -15.39 -3.33 -0.46
CA ASN A 52 -14.91 -3.59 0.90
C ASN A 52 -15.68 -4.75 1.57
N HIS A 53 -17.00 -4.85 1.35
CA HIS A 53 -17.80 -5.98 1.82
C HIS A 53 -17.41 -7.30 1.12
N SER A 54 -17.23 -7.26 -0.22
CA SER A 54 -16.76 -8.42 -0.98
C SER A 54 -15.40 -8.90 -0.48
N LEU A 55 -14.50 -7.98 -0.12
CA LEU A 55 -13.19 -8.32 0.42
C LEU A 55 -13.28 -9.09 1.74
N VAL A 56 -14.15 -8.66 2.66
CA VAL A 56 -14.39 -9.39 3.92
C VAL A 56 -14.76 -10.84 3.65
N GLN A 57 -15.71 -11.07 2.72
CA GLN A 57 -16.15 -12.42 2.37
C GLN A 57 -15.02 -13.27 1.76
N ALA A 58 -14.15 -12.63 0.98
CA ALA A 58 -13.07 -13.32 0.29
C ALA A 58 -11.89 -13.70 1.19
N ILE A 59 -11.60 -12.90 2.23
CA ILE A 59 -10.43 -13.14 3.10
C ILE A 59 -10.77 -13.73 4.47
N VAL A 60 -12.05 -13.81 4.83
CA VAL A 60 -12.45 -14.49 6.07
C VAL A 60 -11.96 -15.94 6.07
N GLY A 61 -11.28 -16.35 7.13
CA GLY A 61 -10.67 -17.69 7.22
C GLY A 61 -9.35 -17.85 6.46
N GLN A 62 -8.81 -16.78 5.86
CA GLN A 62 -7.52 -16.78 5.19
C GLN A 62 -6.47 -16.02 6.04
N PRO A 63 -5.77 -16.66 6.96
CA PRO A 63 -4.91 -15.97 7.94
C PRO A 63 -3.75 -15.22 7.31
N ARG A 64 -3.34 -15.61 6.11
CA ARG A 64 -2.24 -14.98 5.33
C ARG A 64 -2.66 -13.72 4.59
N LEU A 65 -3.97 -13.46 4.44
CA LEU A 65 -4.49 -12.25 3.79
C LEU A 65 -5.01 -11.29 4.86
N LYS A 66 -4.64 -10.02 4.73
CA LYS A 66 -5.13 -8.91 5.56
C LYS A 66 -5.73 -7.84 4.67
N GLY A 67 -6.83 -7.23 5.09
CA GLY A 67 -7.52 -6.21 4.30
C GLY A 67 -6.89 -4.83 4.41
N LEU A 68 -6.80 -4.15 3.28
CA LEU A 68 -6.67 -2.69 3.20
C LEU A 68 -8.06 -2.15 2.83
N PHE A 69 -8.67 -1.39 3.74
CA PHE A 69 -9.98 -0.78 3.51
C PHE A 69 -9.86 0.34 2.49
N VAL A 70 -10.63 0.29 1.41
CA VAL A 70 -10.57 1.32 0.37
C VAL A 70 -11.42 2.52 0.76
N ILE A 71 -10.82 3.71 0.74
CA ILE A 71 -11.49 4.99 0.92
C ILE A 71 -11.51 5.75 -0.41
N ASP A 72 -12.69 6.23 -0.79
CA ASP A 72 -12.84 7.31 -1.75
C ASP A 72 -12.89 8.66 -1.00
N PRO A 73 -11.87 9.52 -1.13
CA PRO A 73 -11.86 10.80 -0.41
C PRO A 73 -12.99 11.76 -0.77
N ARG A 74 -13.76 11.47 -1.82
CA ARG A 74 -14.93 12.27 -2.24
C ARG A 74 -16.19 11.94 -1.44
N ASP A 75 -16.22 10.78 -0.73
CA ASP A 75 -17.35 10.36 0.10
C ASP A 75 -16.88 9.79 1.44
N LEU A 76 -16.37 10.69 2.29
CA LEU A 76 -15.86 10.30 3.62
C LEU A 76 -16.99 9.94 4.59
N THR A 77 -18.19 10.44 4.39
CA THR A 77 -19.34 10.07 5.25
C THR A 77 -19.68 8.59 5.10
N SER A 78 -19.75 8.09 3.86
CA SER A 78 -19.93 6.67 3.60
C SER A 78 -18.77 5.83 4.13
N ALA A 79 -17.53 6.30 3.91
CA ALA A 79 -16.34 5.61 4.39
C ALA A 79 -16.31 5.49 5.93
N GLU A 80 -16.69 6.53 6.66
CA GLU A 80 -16.75 6.53 8.13
C GLU A 80 -17.78 5.51 8.65
N HIS A 81 -18.99 5.49 8.09
CA HIS A 81 -20.01 4.53 8.46
C HIS A 81 -19.56 3.09 8.20
N GLN A 82 -18.98 2.84 7.04
CA GLN A 82 -18.52 1.51 6.66
C GLN A 82 -17.30 1.05 7.48
N LEU A 83 -16.39 1.97 7.83
CA LEU A 83 -15.31 1.67 8.77
C LEU A 83 -15.86 1.23 10.14
N ALA A 84 -16.84 1.94 10.67
CA ALA A 84 -17.45 1.59 11.95
C ALA A 84 -18.12 0.19 11.91
N GLU A 85 -18.67 -0.20 10.76
CA GLU A 85 -19.27 -1.53 10.54
C GLU A 85 -18.19 -2.63 10.39
N LEU A 86 -17.16 -2.41 9.60
CA LEU A 86 -16.26 -3.46 9.14
C LEU A 86 -14.99 -3.63 10.01
N LEU A 87 -14.51 -2.58 10.70
CA LEU A 87 -13.33 -2.69 11.56
C LEU A 87 -13.48 -3.73 12.68
N PRO A 88 -14.67 -3.92 13.31
CA PRO A 88 -14.84 -4.97 14.34
C PRO A 88 -14.62 -6.40 13.83
N THR A 89 -14.58 -6.63 12.52
CA THR A 89 -14.23 -7.95 11.96
C THR A 89 -12.77 -8.34 12.23
N GLY A 90 -11.89 -7.36 12.53
CA GLY A 90 -10.45 -7.57 12.72
C GLY A 90 -9.69 -7.95 11.45
N LEU A 91 -10.31 -7.86 10.28
CA LEU A 91 -9.70 -8.23 9.00
C LEU A 91 -8.91 -7.10 8.36
N PHE A 92 -9.28 -5.83 8.65
CA PHE A 92 -8.61 -4.65 8.10
C PHE A 92 -7.50 -4.16 9.02
N VAL A 93 -6.31 -3.98 8.45
CA VAL A 93 -5.11 -3.53 9.17
C VAL A 93 -4.60 -2.17 8.67
N GLY A 94 -5.15 -1.66 7.59
CA GLY A 94 -4.80 -0.40 6.98
C GLY A 94 -5.85 0.06 5.96
N VAL A 95 -5.54 1.14 5.30
CA VAL A 95 -6.40 1.78 4.28
C VAL A 95 -5.68 1.80 2.94
N LYS A 96 -6.41 1.70 1.83
CA LYS A 96 -5.94 2.01 0.47
C LYS A 96 -6.66 3.24 -0.07
N ILE A 97 -5.90 4.18 -0.62
CA ILE A 97 -6.43 5.33 -1.38
C ILE A 97 -5.75 5.35 -2.75
N HIS A 98 -6.54 5.47 -3.81
CA HIS A 98 -6.00 5.54 -5.16
C HIS A 98 -6.27 6.92 -5.78
N THR A 99 -5.24 7.78 -5.82
CA THR A 99 -5.36 9.19 -6.25
C THR A 99 -5.97 9.35 -7.64
N HIS A 100 -5.56 8.53 -8.61
CA HIS A 100 -6.03 8.65 -9.98
C HIS A 100 -7.47 8.18 -10.17
N TYR A 101 -7.87 7.03 -9.60
CA TYR A 101 -9.25 6.52 -9.76
C TYR A 101 -10.27 7.33 -8.99
N SER A 102 -9.92 7.85 -7.82
CA SER A 102 -10.77 8.79 -7.09
C SER A 102 -10.70 10.23 -7.62
N ALA A 103 -9.78 10.51 -8.57
CA ALA A 103 -9.49 11.88 -9.03
C ALA A 103 -9.20 12.85 -7.87
N THR A 104 -8.55 12.35 -6.81
CA THR A 104 -8.22 13.13 -5.61
C THR A 104 -6.70 13.31 -5.51
N PRO A 105 -6.14 14.47 -5.87
CA PRO A 105 -4.71 14.72 -5.77
C PRO A 105 -4.17 14.56 -4.35
N ALA A 106 -2.95 14.05 -4.21
CA ALA A 106 -2.33 13.77 -2.92
C ALA A 106 -2.17 15.02 -2.02
N GLY A 107 -2.08 16.21 -2.61
CA GLY A 107 -2.00 17.51 -1.90
C GLY A 107 -3.35 18.18 -1.66
N SER A 108 -4.47 17.54 -1.97
CA SER A 108 -5.80 18.16 -1.86
C SER A 108 -6.33 18.20 -0.42
N PRO A 109 -7.24 19.14 -0.10
CA PRO A 109 -7.95 19.13 1.19
C PRO A 109 -8.70 17.81 1.45
N ALA A 110 -9.31 17.22 0.41
CA ALA A 110 -10.01 15.94 0.53
C ALA A 110 -9.07 14.78 0.93
N MET A 111 -7.83 14.77 0.42
CA MET A 111 -6.81 13.83 0.88
C MET A 111 -6.45 14.05 2.35
N ALA A 112 -6.30 15.30 2.78
CA ALA A 112 -6.02 15.61 4.18
C ALA A 112 -7.18 15.15 5.09
N ASP A 113 -8.44 15.32 4.67
CA ASP A 113 -9.60 14.82 5.41
C ASP A 113 -9.65 13.29 5.46
N ALA A 114 -9.35 12.61 4.36
CA ALA A 114 -9.22 11.15 4.34
C ALA A 114 -8.12 10.64 5.29
N LEU A 115 -6.96 11.31 5.32
CA LEU A 115 -5.88 10.97 6.25
C LEU A 115 -6.26 11.25 7.72
N ARG A 116 -7.09 12.26 8.00
CA ARG A 116 -7.65 12.46 9.36
C ARG A 116 -8.55 11.30 9.77
N LEU A 117 -9.39 10.81 8.85
CA LEU A 117 -10.22 9.63 9.10
C LEU A 117 -9.35 8.40 9.37
N CYS A 118 -8.31 8.16 8.57
CA CYS A 118 -7.35 7.08 8.82
C CYS A 118 -6.68 7.21 10.20
N ALA A 119 -6.24 8.42 10.57
CA ALA A 119 -5.60 8.67 11.87
C ALA A 119 -6.57 8.43 13.04
N SER A 120 -7.84 8.85 12.93
CA SER A 120 -8.86 8.61 13.95
C SER A 120 -9.15 7.12 14.16
N ALA A 121 -9.08 6.32 13.09
CA ALA A 121 -9.22 4.87 13.12
C ALA A 121 -7.91 4.14 13.49
N ASN A 122 -6.82 4.88 13.71
CA ASN A 122 -5.47 4.35 13.95
C ASN A 122 -4.95 3.41 12.83
N LEU A 123 -5.35 3.66 11.59
CA LEU A 123 -4.96 2.87 10.43
C LEU A 123 -3.93 3.62 9.58
N PRO A 124 -2.80 2.99 9.18
CA PRO A 124 -1.92 3.53 8.16
C PRO A 124 -2.57 3.46 6.78
N ALA A 125 -2.28 4.42 5.91
CA ALA A 125 -2.83 4.50 4.57
C ALA A 125 -1.78 4.20 3.49
N LEU A 126 -2.00 3.19 2.67
CA LEU A 126 -1.29 2.98 1.41
C LEU A 126 -1.92 3.87 0.34
N VAL A 127 -1.20 4.91 -0.08
CA VAL A 127 -1.67 5.89 -1.05
C VAL A 127 -0.93 5.70 -2.37
N HIS A 128 -1.68 5.48 -3.47
CA HIS A 128 -1.09 5.49 -4.80
C HIS A 128 -0.44 6.84 -5.07
N THR A 129 0.82 6.87 -5.51
CA THR A 129 1.53 8.10 -5.85
C THR A 129 2.21 7.99 -7.19
N TRP A 130 2.11 9.06 -8.00
CA TRP A 130 2.73 9.11 -9.31
C TRP A 130 3.36 10.47 -9.56
N GLY A 131 4.60 10.48 -10.02
CA GLY A 131 5.31 11.72 -10.25
C GLY A 131 5.51 12.52 -8.96
N HIS A 132 5.32 13.82 -9.05
CA HIS A 132 5.45 14.76 -7.94
C HIS A 132 4.45 14.55 -6.79
N GLU A 133 3.39 13.77 -6.97
CA GLU A 133 2.41 13.46 -5.90
C GLU A 133 3.06 12.90 -4.64
N ILE A 134 4.21 12.27 -4.74
CA ILE A 134 4.95 11.77 -3.56
C ILE A 134 5.35 12.90 -2.61
N LEU A 135 5.74 14.06 -3.13
CA LEU A 135 6.09 15.26 -2.34
C LEU A 135 4.84 15.92 -1.74
N ASP A 136 3.75 15.95 -2.51
CA ASP A 136 2.47 16.48 -2.06
C ASP A 136 1.91 15.62 -0.93
N LEU A 137 1.96 14.27 -1.09
CA LEU A 137 1.56 13.35 -0.02
C LEU A 137 2.38 13.57 1.26
N ALA A 138 3.70 13.71 1.13
CA ALA A 138 4.57 13.96 2.29
C ALA A 138 4.15 15.22 3.05
N THR A 139 3.86 16.29 2.34
CA THR A 139 3.38 17.56 2.91
C THR A 139 2.02 17.40 3.59
N THR A 140 1.11 16.66 2.95
CA THR A 140 -0.24 16.39 3.50
C THR A 140 -0.15 15.54 4.77
N VAL A 141 0.65 14.47 4.77
CA VAL A 141 0.88 13.63 5.96
C VAL A 141 1.43 14.45 7.12
N GLU A 142 2.41 15.32 6.86
CA GLU A 142 2.98 16.16 7.90
C GLU A 142 1.97 17.15 8.49
N SER A 143 1.06 17.66 7.67
CA SER A 143 0.01 18.59 8.10
C SER A 143 -1.09 17.95 8.95
N VAL A 144 -1.26 16.61 8.90
CA VAL A 144 -2.31 15.88 9.61
C VAL A 144 -1.73 15.14 10.81
N ASN A 145 -2.10 15.57 12.01
CA ASN A 145 -1.61 14.94 13.23
C ASN A 145 -2.05 13.46 13.32
N GLY A 146 -1.10 12.58 13.63
CA GLY A 146 -1.34 11.14 13.77
C GLY A 146 -1.48 10.38 12.45
N ALA A 147 -1.53 11.05 11.29
CA ALA A 147 -1.54 10.36 10.00
C ALA A 147 -0.23 9.59 9.78
N ARG A 148 -0.36 8.37 9.26
CA ARG A 148 0.75 7.50 8.82
C ARG A 148 0.43 7.04 7.41
N ALA A 149 1.33 7.26 6.46
CA ALA A 149 1.08 6.87 5.08
C ALA A 149 2.28 6.16 4.44
N ILE A 150 1.98 5.35 3.44
CA ILE A 150 2.93 4.71 2.56
C ILE A 150 2.71 5.29 1.16
N ALA A 151 3.74 5.88 0.57
CA ALA A 151 3.73 6.29 -0.82
C ALA A 151 3.90 5.06 -1.71
N GLY A 152 2.79 4.54 -2.19
CA GLY A 152 2.74 3.41 -3.12
C GLY A 152 3.46 3.76 -4.42
N HIS A 153 4.21 2.81 -4.97
CA HIS A 153 5.06 2.95 -6.16
C HIS A 153 6.23 3.93 -6.01
N MET A 154 6.44 4.48 -4.81
CA MET A 154 7.56 5.39 -4.55
C MET A 154 7.63 6.58 -5.56
N GLY A 155 6.44 7.08 -6.00
CA GLY A 155 6.35 8.13 -7.02
C GLY A 155 6.52 7.64 -8.47
N GLY A 156 6.56 6.31 -8.71
CA GLY A 156 6.64 5.74 -10.05
C GLY A 156 7.85 6.25 -10.85
N PRO A 157 7.64 6.98 -11.97
CA PRO A 157 8.74 7.48 -12.79
C PRO A 157 9.63 8.51 -12.08
N ASP A 158 9.10 9.22 -11.08
CA ASP A 158 9.84 10.24 -10.32
C ASP A 158 10.35 9.71 -8.96
N TRP A 159 10.64 8.41 -8.90
CA TRP A 159 11.15 7.70 -7.72
C TRP A 159 12.35 8.39 -7.05
N HIS A 160 13.13 9.15 -7.80
CA HIS A 160 14.28 9.91 -7.28
C HIS A 160 13.89 11.02 -6.29
N LEU A 161 12.60 11.39 -6.21
CA LEU A 161 12.05 12.32 -5.23
C LEU A 161 11.78 11.66 -3.86
N ALA A 162 11.83 10.33 -3.78
CA ALA A 162 11.50 9.59 -2.55
C ALA A 162 12.36 10.01 -1.33
N PRO A 163 13.69 10.24 -1.44
CA PRO A 163 14.46 10.70 -0.29
C PRO A 163 14.01 12.06 0.23
N GLU A 164 13.65 13.00 -0.65
CA GLU A 164 13.11 14.29 -0.26
C GLU A 164 11.73 14.14 0.41
N ALA A 165 10.86 13.30 -0.13
CA ALA A 165 9.55 13.04 0.45
C ALA A 165 9.65 12.45 1.87
N VAL A 166 10.51 11.45 2.06
CA VAL A 166 10.74 10.82 3.37
C VAL A 166 11.34 11.82 4.37
N ALA A 167 12.20 12.72 3.91
CA ALA A 167 12.77 13.77 4.76
C ALA A 167 11.75 14.83 5.20
N ARG A 168 10.66 15.02 4.46
CA ARG A 168 9.58 15.98 4.81
C ARG A 168 8.68 15.51 5.94
N SER A 169 8.54 14.19 6.14
CA SER A 169 7.69 13.64 7.20
C SER A 169 8.23 12.33 7.76
N GLU A 170 8.38 12.27 9.08
CA GLU A 170 8.73 11.03 9.79
C GLU A 170 7.61 9.99 9.78
N ARG A 171 6.42 10.34 9.30
CA ARG A 171 5.22 9.51 9.23
C ARG A 171 4.89 9.05 7.82
N LEU A 172 5.85 9.22 6.87
CA LEU A 172 5.77 8.71 5.51
C LEU A 172 6.71 7.53 5.33
N TRP A 173 6.22 6.41 4.86
CA TRP A 173 6.95 5.27 4.33
C TRP A 173 6.84 5.23 2.82
N ILE A 174 7.68 4.41 2.18
CA ILE A 174 7.64 4.19 0.74
C ILE A 174 7.63 2.70 0.45
N GLU A 175 6.99 2.30 -0.66
CA GLU A 175 7.15 0.96 -1.23
C GLU A 175 7.37 1.07 -2.75
N PRO A 176 8.36 0.35 -3.30
CA PRO A 176 8.86 0.62 -4.64
C PRO A 176 8.28 -0.27 -5.74
N CYS A 177 7.14 -0.97 -5.57
CA CYS A 177 6.58 -1.76 -6.66
C CYS A 177 6.31 -0.88 -7.89
N TYR A 178 6.66 -1.35 -9.07
CA TYR A 178 6.49 -0.59 -10.30
C TYR A 178 6.74 -1.49 -11.52
N SER A 179 5.87 -1.41 -12.53
CA SER A 179 5.96 -2.24 -13.73
C SER A 179 7.13 -1.92 -14.68
N ARG A 180 7.79 -0.78 -14.49
CA ARG A 180 8.95 -0.33 -15.30
C ARG A 180 10.08 0.21 -14.42
N PRO A 181 10.66 -0.61 -13.54
CA PRO A 181 11.68 -0.15 -12.61
C PRO A 181 13.00 0.15 -13.33
N ASP A 182 13.56 1.30 -13.04
CA ASP A 182 14.93 1.61 -13.44
C ASP A 182 15.91 0.75 -12.63
N ALA A 183 16.98 0.29 -13.29
CA ALA A 183 18.01 -0.49 -12.63
C ALA A 183 18.69 0.31 -11.51
N GLY A 184 18.84 -0.33 -10.34
CA GLY A 184 19.54 0.28 -9.20
C GLY A 184 18.74 1.30 -8.39
N ARG A 185 17.48 1.63 -8.75
CA ARG A 185 16.69 2.65 -8.06
C ARG A 185 16.49 2.36 -6.57
N ILE A 186 16.24 1.10 -6.18
CA ILE A 186 16.05 0.72 -4.77
C ILE A 186 17.33 0.99 -3.99
N ARG A 187 18.50 0.54 -4.48
CA ARG A 187 19.79 0.80 -3.81
C ARG A 187 20.07 2.29 -3.72
N TRP A 188 19.85 3.02 -4.81
CA TRP A 188 20.07 4.46 -4.84
C TRP A 188 19.26 5.22 -3.78
N VAL A 189 17.99 4.82 -3.57
CA VAL A 189 17.12 5.41 -2.54
C VAL A 189 17.57 4.98 -1.15
N LEU A 190 17.86 3.69 -0.93
CA LEU A 190 18.32 3.17 0.38
C LEU A 190 19.63 3.80 0.84
N ASP A 191 20.51 4.18 -0.07
CA ASP A 191 21.74 4.91 0.28
C ASP A 191 21.48 6.34 0.82
N ARG A 192 20.19 6.80 0.81
CA ARG A 192 19.79 8.18 1.13
C ARG A 192 18.70 8.29 2.18
N ILE A 193 18.12 7.18 2.60
CA ILE A 193 17.06 7.15 3.63
C ILE A 193 17.40 6.11 4.72
N ASP A 194 16.71 6.21 5.86
CA ASP A 194 16.70 5.12 6.84
C ASP A 194 15.91 3.93 6.25
N PRO A 195 16.49 2.71 6.21
CA PRO A 195 15.82 1.52 5.70
C PRO A 195 14.52 1.17 6.46
N ARG A 196 14.34 1.70 7.69
CA ARG A 196 13.06 1.61 8.42
C ARG A 196 11.89 2.31 7.73
N ARG A 197 12.17 3.10 6.70
CA ARG A 197 11.14 3.86 5.96
C ARG A 197 10.75 3.20 4.63
N MET A 198 11.33 2.05 4.29
CA MET A 198 10.98 1.29 3.08
C MET A 198 10.27 -0.01 3.48
N LEU A 199 9.26 -0.39 2.68
CA LEU A 199 8.47 -1.60 2.83
C LEU A 199 8.57 -2.43 1.55
N PHE A 200 8.35 -3.73 1.66
CA PHE A 200 8.18 -4.60 0.50
C PHE A 200 6.71 -4.54 0.05
N GLY A 201 6.49 -4.25 -1.24
CA GLY A 201 5.21 -4.31 -1.91
C GLY A 201 5.38 -4.84 -3.33
N SER A 202 4.38 -5.56 -3.85
CA SER A 202 4.46 -6.20 -5.17
C SER A 202 3.48 -5.67 -6.21
N ASP A 203 2.36 -5.08 -5.79
CA ASP A 203 1.20 -4.76 -6.62
C ASP A 203 0.56 -6.02 -7.24
N SER A 204 0.68 -7.17 -6.56
CA SER A 204 0.06 -8.43 -6.97
C SER A 204 -1.48 -8.32 -6.79
N THR A 205 -2.30 -8.83 -7.64
CA THR A 205 -2.05 -9.69 -8.80
C THR A 205 -1.89 -8.94 -10.13
N LEU A 206 -1.78 -7.62 -10.08
CA LEU A 206 -1.51 -6.82 -11.29
C LEU A 206 -0.10 -7.10 -11.82
N ILE A 207 0.87 -7.21 -10.91
CA ILE A 207 2.28 -7.52 -11.21
C ILE A 207 2.63 -8.84 -10.51
N ASP A 208 3.43 -9.68 -11.16
CA ASP A 208 3.97 -10.90 -10.55
C ASP A 208 4.89 -10.53 -9.37
N PRO A 209 4.66 -11.07 -8.16
CA PRO A 209 5.48 -10.74 -6.99
C PRO A 209 6.97 -11.07 -7.17
N GLY A 210 7.28 -12.08 -7.98
CA GLY A 210 8.67 -12.44 -8.31
C GLY A 210 9.43 -11.30 -8.99
N PHE A 211 8.72 -10.45 -9.74
CA PHE A 211 9.31 -9.27 -10.36
C PHE A 211 9.75 -8.22 -9.30
N ALA A 212 8.91 -7.97 -8.30
CA ALA A 212 9.25 -7.09 -7.18
C ALA A 212 10.42 -7.67 -6.37
N LEU A 213 10.37 -8.96 -6.02
CA LEU A 213 11.47 -9.65 -5.31
C LEU A 213 12.78 -9.58 -6.07
N GLY A 214 12.77 -9.80 -7.39
CA GLY A 214 13.95 -9.67 -8.24
C GLY A 214 14.57 -8.26 -8.18
N SER A 215 13.75 -7.22 -8.09
CA SER A 215 14.20 -5.84 -7.95
C SER A 215 14.92 -5.61 -6.61
N PHE A 216 14.41 -6.17 -5.51
CA PHE A 216 15.06 -6.12 -4.20
C PHE A 216 16.35 -6.97 -4.14
N GLN A 217 16.35 -8.16 -4.76
CA GLN A 217 17.57 -8.98 -4.87
C GLN A 217 18.69 -8.23 -5.64
N ALA A 218 18.32 -7.52 -6.72
CA ALA A 218 19.26 -6.70 -7.48
C ALA A 218 19.81 -5.51 -6.66
N ALA A 219 19.09 -5.03 -5.65
CA ALA A 219 19.54 -3.97 -4.75
C ALA A 219 20.63 -4.42 -3.76
N ARG A 220 20.90 -5.74 -3.65
CA ARG A 220 21.92 -6.31 -2.75
C ARG A 220 21.79 -5.80 -1.33
N LEU A 221 20.64 -6.05 -0.73
CA LEU A 221 20.36 -5.64 0.64
C LEU A 221 21.37 -6.28 1.62
N THR A 222 21.76 -5.53 2.63
CA THR A 222 22.39 -6.13 3.81
C THR A 222 21.38 -6.97 4.58
N ALA A 223 21.83 -7.86 5.45
CA ALA A 223 20.94 -8.71 6.25
C ALA A 223 19.97 -7.88 7.13
N ASP A 224 20.42 -6.72 7.66
CA ASP A 224 19.57 -5.83 8.43
C ASP A 224 18.54 -5.09 7.57
N GLU A 225 18.92 -4.61 6.39
CA GLU A 225 17.99 -4.01 5.44
C GLU A 225 16.94 -5.02 5.00
N GLU A 226 17.34 -6.25 4.67
CA GLU A 226 16.41 -7.31 4.27
C GLU A 226 15.42 -7.63 5.39
N ARG A 227 15.87 -7.80 6.62
CA ARG A 227 15.03 -8.06 7.77
C ARG A 227 14.02 -6.94 8.01
N LEU A 228 14.47 -5.69 7.98
CA LEU A 228 13.61 -4.51 8.17
C LEU A 228 12.57 -4.40 7.06
N ILE A 229 13.01 -4.41 5.80
CA ILE A 229 12.16 -4.09 4.64
C ILE A 229 11.18 -5.23 4.35
N MET A 230 11.62 -6.48 4.45
CA MET A 230 10.79 -7.63 4.10
C MET A 230 9.69 -7.92 5.13
N HIS A 231 9.85 -7.54 6.42
CA HIS A 231 8.82 -7.81 7.41
C HIS A 231 8.76 -6.86 8.61
N GLU A 232 9.87 -6.50 9.28
CA GLU A 232 9.76 -5.80 10.57
C GLU A 232 9.11 -4.43 10.48
N ASN A 233 9.39 -3.67 9.41
CA ASN A 233 8.76 -2.38 9.19
C ASN A 233 7.24 -2.52 9.02
N ALA A 234 6.78 -3.54 8.26
CA ALA A 234 5.37 -3.82 8.08
C ALA A 234 4.71 -4.29 9.38
N GLN A 235 5.36 -5.19 10.13
CA GLN A 235 4.86 -5.62 11.44
C GLN A 235 4.64 -4.44 12.40
N SER A 236 5.63 -3.55 12.47
CA SER A 236 5.55 -2.36 13.32
C SER A 236 4.45 -1.40 12.88
N LEU A 237 4.36 -1.12 11.57
CA LEU A 237 3.45 -0.11 11.05
C LEU A 237 1.98 -0.55 11.12
N PHE A 238 1.70 -1.84 10.84
CA PHE A 238 0.36 -2.41 10.77
C PHE A 238 -0.05 -3.21 12.02
N SER A 239 0.85 -3.33 13.01
CA SER A 239 0.63 -4.11 14.24
C SER A 239 0.29 -5.59 13.95
N LEU A 240 1.08 -6.25 13.08
CA LEU A 240 0.90 -7.64 12.63
C LEU A 240 1.64 -8.64 13.54
#